data_4b9499c1902cc441cf4eb77a738fc0c4
#
_entry.id   4b9499c1902cc441cf4eb77a738fc0c4
#
_cell.length_a   1.000
_cell.length_b   1.000
_cell.length_c   1.000
_cell.angle_alpha   90.00
_cell.angle_beta   90.00
_cell.angle_gamma   90.00
#
_symmetry.space_group_name_H-M   'P 1'
#
loop_
_entity.id
_entity.type
_entity.pdbx_description
1 polymer ?
#
loop_
_entity_poly.entity_id
_entity_poly.type
_entity_poly.pdbx_seq_one_letter_code
_entity_poly.pdbx_strand_id
1 'polypeptide(L)'
;TYGEPYLSMIRNFLHLRYRLLPYFYTLSWEATQKGYPPVRPVFWCDSTDSRLWDVEDAFCLGDALMVCPVLEDGVRSREIELPKGRWYNFWNDAVFEGVQQVNIDANLEQIPLLVRAGTVLPMEEGDKLILHIYPPVEASSESFLYSDAKDGYGDSRIDKFRLLRDENGLE
;
A
#
# COMPACT_ATOMS: atom_id res chain seq x y z
N THR A 1 18.41 -24.89 -5.49
CA THR A 1 17.53 -24.18 -6.42
C THR A 1 16.11 -24.65 -6.14
N TYR A 2 15.25 -23.75 -5.75
CA TYR A 2 13.85 -24.03 -5.54
C TYR A 2 13.18 -24.16 -6.93
N GLY A 3 12.54 -25.30 -7.23
CA GLY A 3 11.76 -25.50 -8.44
C GLY A 3 10.36 -24.90 -8.36
N GLU A 4 9.45 -25.30 -9.28
CA GLU A 4 8.04 -24.97 -9.16
C GLU A 4 7.44 -25.61 -7.88
N PRO A 5 6.47 -24.95 -7.19
CA PRO A 5 5.77 -23.71 -7.60
C PRO A 5 6.48 -22.42 -7.13
N TYR A 6 7.58 -22.50 -6.39
CA TYR A 6 8.22 -21.33 -5.77
C TYR A 6 8.77 -20.32 -6.78
N LEU A 7 9.23 -20.83 -7.94
CA LEU A 7 9.76 -19.95 -8.99
C LEU A 7 8.68 -19.04 -9.58
N SER A 8 7.48 -19.57 -9.83
CA SER A 8 6.35 -18.78 -10.31
C SER A 8 5.85 -17.78 -9.27
N MET A 9 5.81 -18.17 -7.99
CA MET A 9 5.45 -17.26 -6.90
C MET A 9 6.41 -16.07 -6.79
N ILE A 10 7.72 -16.34 -6.77
CA ILE A 10 8.74 -15.28 -6.71
C ILE A 10 8.61 -14.34 -7.91
N ARG A 11 8.39 -14.89 -9.10
CA ARG A 11 8.17 -14.09 -10.31
C ARG A 11 6.96 -13.18 -10.17
N ASN A 12 5.84 -13.66 -9.63
CA ASN A 12 4.64 -12.86 -9.41
C ASN A 12 4.88 -11.71 -8.42
N PHE A 13 5.62 -11.95 -7.32
CA PHE A 13 5.99 -10.89 -6.38
C PHE A 13 6.95 -9.87 -7.00
N LEU A 14 7.89 -10.30 -7.83
CA LEU A 14 8.74 -9.38 -8.57
C LEU A 14 7.92 -8.53 -9.56
N HIS A 15 6.97 -9.13 -10.27
CA HIS A 15 6.06 -8.38 -11.15
C HIS A 15 5.24 -7.36 -10.35
N LEU A 16 4.67 -7.75 -9.20
CA LEU A 16 3.96 -6.80 -8.34
C LEU A 16 4.86 -5.65 -7.90
N ARG A 17 6.10 -5.95 -7.49
CA ARG A 17 7.09 -4.92 -7.14
C ARG A 17 7.33 -3.95 -8.29
N TYR A 18 7.53 -4.45 -9.51
CA TYR A 18 7.72 -3.61 -10.69
C TYR A 18 6.48 -2.76 -11.00
N ARG A 19 5.30 -3.33 -10.89
CA ARG A 19 4.05 -2.58 -11.06
C ARG A 19 3.91 -1.43 -10.05
N LEU A 20 4.43 -1.60 -8.84
CA LEU A 20 4.41 -0.57 -7.79
C LEU A 20 5.57 0.45 -7.90
N LEU A 21 6.43 0.39 -8.90
CA LEU A 21 7.56 1.32 -9.04
C LEU A 21 7.15 2.80 -9.05
N PRO A 22 6.05 3.24 -9.71
CA PRO A 22 5.63 4.64 -9.65
C PRO A 22 5.32 5.11 -8.22
N TYR A 23 4.71 4.23 -7.43
CA TYR A 23 4.46 4.51 -6.03
C TYR A 23 5.75 4.56 -5.20
N PHE A 24 6.65 3.57 -5.34
CA PHE A 24 7.95 3.58 -4.64
C PHE A 24 8.80 4.80 -5.01
N TYR A 25 8.76 5.21 -6.25
CA TYR A 25 9.50 6.39 -6.71
C TYR A 25 8.95 7.66 -6.06
N THR A 26 7.63 7.77 -5.95
CA THR A 26 6.96 8.86 -5.23
C THR A 26 7.35 8.87 -3.75
N LEU A 27 7.40 7.72 -3.07
CA LEU A 27 7.84 7.62 -1.69
C LEU A 27 9.32 8.01 -1.52
N SER A 28 10.17 7.66 -2.48
CA SER A 28 11.59 8.05 -2.47
C SER A 28 11.75 9.56 -2.60
N TRP A 29 10.96 10.19 -3.49
CA TRP A 29 10.89 11.64 -3.59
C TRP A 29 10.38 12.28 -2.28
N GLU A 30 9.31 11.75 -1.70
CA GLU A 30 8.79 12.23 -0.42
C GLU A 30 9.86 12.18 0.68
N ALA A 31 10.66 11.11 0.73
CA ALA A 31 11.76 10.98 1.67
C ALA A 31 12.79 12.10 1.52
N THR A 32 13.10 12.53 0.29
CA THR A 32 14.02 13.65 0.04
C THR A 32 13.44 15.01 0.44
N GLN A 33 12.12 15.19 0.33
CA GLN A 33 11.47 16.47 0.61
C GLN A 33 11.09 16.64 2.09
N LYS A 34 10.64 15.56 2.73
CA LYS A 34 10.07 15.61 4.10
C LYS A 34 10.87 14.82 5.13
N GLY A 35 11.83 14.01 4.69
CA GLY A 35 12.58 13.11 5.57
C GLY A 35 11.76 11.90 6.02
N TYR A 36 10.59 11.64 5.42
CA TYR A 36 9.75 10.51 5.78
C TYR A 36 10.29 9.22 5.16
N PRO A 37 10.56 8.18 5.94
CA PRO A 37 11.03 6.91 5.38
C PRO A 37 9.94 6.27 4.52
N PRO A 38 10.31 5.64 3.39
CA PRO A 38 9.36 4.86 2.57
C PRO A 38 8.73 3.69 3.32
N VAL A 39 9.51 3.01 4.16
CA VAL A 39 9.05 1.93 5.04
C VAL A 39 8.85 2.50 6.44
N ARG A 40 7.66 2.34 6.99
CA ARG A 40 7.24 2.94 8.27
C ARG A 40 6.68 1.87 9.20
N PRO A 41 6.92 1.93 10.51
CA PRO A 41 6.25 1.06 11.46
C PRO A 41 4.74 1.35 11.48
N VAL A 42 3.93 0.36 11.85
CA VAL A 42 2.46 0.47 11.82
C VAL A 42 1.93 1.60 12.71
N PHE A 43 2.58 1.86 13.86
CA PHE A 43 2.20 2.96 14.75
C PHE A 43 2.31 4.36 14.09
N TRP A 44 3.01 4.49 12.97
CA TRP A 44 3.05 5.74 12.21
C TRP A 44 1.67 6.13 11.66
N CYS A 45 0.83 5.14 11.39
CA CYS A 45 -0.53 5.36 10.90
C CYS A 45 -1.44 6.00 11.95
N ASP A 46 -1.22 5.69 13.25
CA ASP A 46 -1.89 6.29 14.39
C ASP A 46 -1.01 6.15 15.64
N SER A 47 -0.20 7.18 15.93
CA SER A 47 0.72 7.17 17.07
C SER A 47 0.04 7.22 18.44
N THR A 48 -1.26 7.50 18.48
CA THR A 48 -2.05 7.55 19.73
C THR A 48 -2.61 6.19 20.12
N ASP A 49 -2.61 5.22 19.20
CA ASP A 49 -3.07 3.86 19.45
C ASP A 49 -1.92 2.97 19.95
N SER A 50 -1.91 2.71 21.27
CA SER A 50 -0.86 1.91 21.89
C SER A 50 -0.80 0.44 21.41
N ARG A 51 -1.88 -0.11 20.83
CA ARG A 51 -1.88 -1.46 20.27
C ARG A 51 -0.91 -1.62 19.11
N LEU A 52 -0.64 -0.52 18.40
CA LEU A 52 0.21 -0.50 17.23
C LEU A 52 1.70 -0.40 17.53
N TRP A 53 2.07 -0.10 18.78
CA TRP A 53 3.47 0.15 19.15
C TRP A 53 4.32 -1.12 19.16
N ASP A 54 3.70 -2.25 19.47
CA ASP A 54 4.34 -3.56 19.59
C ASP A 54 4.12 -4.44 18.34
N VAL A 55 3.59 -3.86 17.23
CA VAL A 55 3.43 -4.60 15.97
C VAL A 55 4.78 -4.72 15.27
N GLU A 56 5.38 -5.90 15.32
CA GLU A 56 6.71 -6.21 14.75
C GLU A 56 6.64 -6.97 13.42
N ASP A 57 5.47 -7.50 13.07
CA ASP A 57 5.25 -8.42 11.95
C ASP A 57 4.44 -7.81 10.80
N ALA A 58 4.28 -6.49 10.82
CA ALA A 58 3.68 -5.69 9.76
C ALA A 58 4.37 -4.34 9.64
N PHE A 59 4.25 -3.70 8.48
CA PHE A 59 4.79 -2.38 8.23
C PHE A 59 3.98 -1.64 7.17
N CYS A 60 4.12 -0.32 7.12
CA CYS A 60 3.52 0.51 6.10
C CYS A 60 4.56 0.89 5.03
N LEU A 61 4.14 0.89 3.77
CA LEU A 61 4.83 1.52 2.66
C LEU A 61 4.14 2.87 2.41
N GLY A 62 4.80 3.95 2.80
CA GLY A 62 4.16 5.27 2.85
C GLY A 62 2.93 5.29 3.74
N ASP A 63 1.94 6.10 3.34
CA ASP A 63 0.66 6.21 4.06
C ASP A 63 -0.44 5.32 3.45
N ALA A 64 -0.20 4.76 2.25
CA ALA A 64 -1.23 4.08 1.48
C ALA A 64 -1.29 2.57 1.70
N LEU A 65 -0.16 1.89 1.84
CA LEU A 65 -0.10 0.43 1.88
C LEU A 65 0.36 -0.07 3.24
N MET A 66 -0.33 -1.08 3.77
CA MET A 66 0.11 -1.88 4.91
C MET A 66 0.44 -3.30 4.44
N VAL A 67 1.62 -3.77 4.76
CA VAL A 67 2.16 -5.07 4.36
C VAL A 67 2.25 -5.96 5.58
N CYS A 68 1.62 -7.12 5.53
CA CYS A 68 1.54 -8.06 6.65
C CYS A 68 2.09 -9.45 6.23
N PRO A 69 3.41 -9.60 6.10
CA PRO A 69 4.00 -10.84 5.61
C PRO A 69 3.71 -12.01 6.55
N VAL A 70 3.69 -13.22 5.98
CA VAL A 70 3.69 -14.46 6.75
C VAL A 70 5.12 -14.78 7.13
N LEU A 71 5.40 -14.85 8.43
CA LEU A 71 6.75 -15.08 8.97
C LEU A 71 6.97 -16.51 9.45
N GLU A 72 5.91 -17.30 9.60
CA GLU A 72 5.96 -18.67 10.10
C GLU A 72 5.56 -19.69 9.03
N ASP A 73 6.24 -20.82 9.01
CA ASP A 73 5.93 -21.91 8.08
C ASP A 73 4.58 -22.53 8.38
N GLY A 74 3.83 -22.86 7.33
CA GLY A 74 2.53 -23.52 7.43
C GLY A 74 1.36 -22.63 7.78
N VAL A 75 1.58 -21.37 8.14
CA VAL A 75 0.51 -20.40 8.43
C VAL A 75 -0.25 -20.05 7.14
N ARG A 76 -1.59 -20.00 7.24
CA ARG A 76 -2.50 -19.72 6.11
C ARG A 76 -3.45 -18.55 6.36
N SER A 77 -3.33 -17.91 7.50
CA SER A 77 -4.05 -16.69 7.84
C SER A 77 -3.21 -15.81 8.76
N ARG A 78 -3.45 -14.51 8.68
CA ARG A 78 -2.76 -13.53 9.52
C ARG A 78 -3.78 -12.76 10.34
N GLU A 79 -3.53 -12.70 11.63
CA GLU A 79 -4.22 -11.79 12.53
C GLU A 79 -3.49 -10.45 12.50
N ILE A 80 -4.21 -9.38 12.21
CA ILE A 80 -3.66 -8.06 11.92
C ILE A 80 -4.35 -7.01 12.77
N GLU A 81 -3.58 -6.22 13.51
CA GLU A 81 -4.06 -5.03 14.20
C GLU A 81 -4.25 -3.89 13.19
N LEU A 82 -5.49 -3.48 12.95
CA LEU A 82 -5.78 -2.39 12.04
C LEU A 82 -5.71 -1.02 12.72
N PRO A 83 -4.92 -0.08 12.17
CA PRO A 83 -4.97 1.31 12.56
C PRO A 83 -6.32 1.93 12.22
N LYS A 84 -6.63 3.07 12.84
CA LYS A 84 -7.84 3.84 12.55
C LYS A 84 -8.00 4.14 11.06
N GLY A 85 -9.24 4.10 10.58
CA GLY A 85 -9.65 4.36 9.20
C GLY A 85 -10.22 3.12 8.54
N ARG A 86 -10.54 3.24 7.27
CA ARG A 86 -11.01 2.11 6.45
C ARG A 86 -9.86 1.58 5.61
N TRP A 87 -9.81 0.27 5.48
CA TRP A 87 -8.80 -0.46 4.73
C TRP A 87 -9.44 -1.39 3.71
N TYR A 88 -8.85 -1.51 2.55
CA TYR A 88 -9.26 -2.41 1.49
C TYR A 88 -8.22 -3.50 1.31
N ASN A 89 -8.65 -4.75 1.20
CA ASN A 89 -7.75 -5.81 0.80
C ASN A 89 -7.35 -5.60 -0.68
N PHE A 90 -6.05 -5.50 -0.93
CA PHE A 90 -5.51 -5.25 -2.28
C PHE A 90 -5.91 -6.32 -3.31
N TRP A 91 -6.17 -7.56 -2.86
CA TRP A 91 -6.38 -8.69 -3.75
C TRP A 91 -7.84 -8.92 -4.13
N ASN A 92 -8.77 -8.54 -3.29
CA ASN A 92 -10.20 -8.87 -3.45
C ASN A 92 -11.16 -7.75 -3.06
N ASP A 93 -10.63 -6.56 -2.79
CA ASP A 93 -11.39 -5.36 -2.42
C ASP A 93 -12.27 -5.51 -1.15
N ALA A 94 -12.06 -6.56 -0.35
CA ALA A 94 -12.76 -6.70 0.92
C ALA A 94 -12.47 -5.51 1.83
N VAL A 95 -13.49 -5.01 2.50
CA VAL A 95 -13.43 -3.78 3.30
C VAL A 95 -13.34 -4.11 4.78
N PHE A 96 -12.42 -3.45 5.47
CA PHE A 96 -12.25 -3.55 6.91
C PHE A 96 -12.31 -2.16 7.54
N GLU A 97 -13.04 -2.04 8.63
CA GLU A 97 -13.01 -0.83 9.47
C GLU A 97 -11.88 -0.98 10.51
N GLY A 98 -11.17 0.11 10.76
CA GLY A 98 -10.04 0.11 11.69
C GLY A 98 -10.40 0.06 13.17
N VAL A 99 -9.38 0.10 14.00
CA VAL A 99 -9.43 -0.02 15.47
C VAL A 99 -9.95 -1.41 15.91
N GLN A 100 -9.59 -2.43 15.13
CA GLN A 100 -9.91 -3.83 15.45
C GLN A 100 -8.82 -4.76 14.96
N GLN A 101 -8.85 -5.97 15.47
CA GLN A 101 -8.07 -7.08 14.97
C GLN A 101 -8.88 -7.82 13.91
N VAL A 102 -8.26 -8.11 12.77
CA VAL A 102 -8.88 -8.83 11.67
C VAL A 102 -8.04 -10.03 11.28
N ASN A 103 -8.72 -11.09 10.83
CA ASN A 103 -8.06 -12.27 10.31
C ASN A 103 -8.16 -12.25 8.78
N ILE A 104 -7.02 -12.31 8.11
CA ILE A 104 -6.93 -12.27 6.64
C ILE A 104 -6.26 -13.54 6.15
N ASP A 105 -6.85 -14.18 5.14
CA ASP A 105 -6.26 -15.32 4.47
C ASP A 105 -4.89 -14.96 3.88
N ALA A 106 -3.92 -15.83 4.10
CA ALA A 106 -2.53 -15.66 3.69
C ALA A 106 -2.07 -16.91 2.96
N ASN A 107 -2.39 -17.02 1.70
CA ASN A 107 -1.87 -18.10 0.87
C ASN A 107 -0.44 -17.79 0.40
N LEU A 108 0.28 -18.81 -0.09
CA LEU A 108 1.67 -18.65 -0.53
C LEU A 108 1.84 -17.73 -1.75
N GLU A 109 0.78 -17.49 -2.50
CA GLU A 109 0.80 -16.71 -3.73
C GLU A 109 0.48 -15.23 -3.49
N GLN A 110 0.01 -14.88 -2.29
CA GLN A 110 -0.45 -13.53 -1.94
C GLN A 110 0.05 -13.14 -0.55
N ILE A 111 0.87 -12.11 -0.49
CA ILE A 111 1.18 -11.44 0.78
C ILE A 111 -0.05 -10.60 1.14
N PRO A 112 -0.60 -10.70 2.37
CA PRO A 112 -1.64 -9.80 2.81
C PRO A 112 -1.22 -8.35 2.68
N LEU A 113 -1.91 -7.62 1.82
CA LEU A 113 -1.72 -6.21 1.54
C LEU A 113 -3.03 -5.49 1.77
N LEU A 114 -2.98 -4.41 2.52
CA LEU A 114 -4.12 -3.55 2.77
C LEU A 114 -3.85 -2.15 2.24
N VAL A 115 -4.85 -1.55 1.62
CA VAL A 115 -4.78 -0.20 1.07
C VAL A 115 -5.70 0.70 1.87
N ARG A 116 -5.18 1.85 2.28
CA ARG A 116 -5.95 2.84 3.04
C ARG A 116 -7.00 3.49 2.15
N ALA A 117 -8.19 3.71 2.69
CA ALA A 117 -9.24 4.49 2.03
C ALA A 117 -8.74 5.91 1.69
N GLY A 118 -9.21 6.43 0.56
CA GLY A 118 -8.79 7.74 0.07
C GLY A 118 -7.47 7.73 -0.70
N THR A 119 -6.97 6.55 -1.05
CA THR A 119 -5.73 6.40 -1.82
C THR A 119 -6.01 6.33 -3.33
N VAL A 120 -5.22 7.07 -4.11
CA VAL A 120 -4.97 6.79 -5.51
C VAL A 120 -3.59 6.13 -5.61
N LEU A 121 -3.55 4.84 -5.90
CA LEU A 121 -2.32 4.05 -5.97
C LEU A 121 -1.89 3.93 -7.43
N PRO A 122 -0.79 4.59 -7.85
CA PRO A 122 -0.29 4.48 -9.21
C PRO A 122 0.48 3.16 -9.38
N MET A 123 0.17 2.43 -10.45
CA MET A 123 0.84 1.19 -10.81
C MET A 123 1.13 1.13 -12.31
N GLU A 124 2.20 0.46 -12.70
CA GLU A 124 2.52 0.19 -14.10
C GLU A 124 1.93 -1.14 -14.56
N GLU A 125 1.32 -1.16 -15.76
CA GLU A 125 0.90 -2.37 -16.46
C GLU A 125 1.38 -2.30 -17.92
N GLY A 126 2.48 -2.98 -18.21
CA GLY A 126 3.19 -2.81 -19.48
C GLY A 126 3.69 -1.36 -19.61
N ASP A 127 3.29 -0.69 -20.69
CA ASP A 127 3.66 0.72 -20.95
C ASP A 127 2.63 1.74 -20.41
N LYS A 128 1.67 1.29 -19.59
CA LYS A 128 0.58 2.12 -19.10
C LYS A 128 0.69 2.37 -17.61
N LEU A 129 0.46 3.61 -17.22
CA LEU A 129 0.20 3.97 -15.83
C LEU A 129 -1.29 3.76 -15.53
N ILE A 130 -1.60 2.92 -14.57
CA ILE A 130 -2.95 2.64 -14.08
C ILE A 130 -3.09 3.25 -12.69
N LEU A 131 -4.18 3.96 -12.46
CA LEU A 131 -4.52 4.53 -11.15
C LEU A 131 -5.58 3.64 -10.49
N HIS A 132 -5.18 2.94 -9.42
CA HIS A 132 -6.12 2.20 -8.60
C HIS A 132 -6.71 3.14 -7.55
N ILE A 133 -8.05 3.30 -7.56
CA ILE A 133 -8.74 4.26 -6.71
C ILE A 133 -9.44 3.52 -5.58
N TYR A 134 -9.11 3.89 -4.35
CA TYR A 134 -9.73 3.38 -3.13
C TYR A 134 -10.56 4.49 -2.50
N PRO A 135 -11.90 4.38 -2.53
CA PRO A 135 -12.79 5.47 -2.12
C PRO A 135 -12.50 6.00 -0.72
N PRO A 136 -12.53 7.33 -0.50
CA PRO A 136 -12.32 7.90 0.82
C PRO A 136 -13.53 7.66 1.74
N VAL A 137 -13.27 7.64 3.05
CA VAL A 137 -14.32 7.74 4.10
C VAL A 137 -14.67 9.18 4.34
N GLU A 138 -13.67 10.02 4.39
CA GLU A 138 -13.78 11.48 4.56
C GLU A 138 -14.35 12.14 3.31
N ALA A 139 -14.79 13.39 3.45
CA ALA A 139 -15.33 14.18 2.33
C ALA A 139 -14.31 14.36 1.18
N SER A 140 -13.03 14.33 1.48
CA SER A 140 -11.98 14.39 0.47
C SER A 140 -10.68 13.74 0.94
N SER A 141 -9.88 13.30 -0.03
CA SER A 141 -8.50 12.83 0.20
C SER A 141 -7.59 13.28 -0.94
N GLU A 142 -6.29 13.31 -0.69
CA GLU A 142 -5.28 13.67 -1.70
C GLU A 142 -4.21 12.58 -1.78
N SER A 143 -3.76 12.32 -3.00
CA SER A 143 -2.63 11.44 -3.31
C SER A 143 -1.71 12.15 -4.32
N PHE A 144 -0.47 11.71 -4.39
CA PHE A 144 0.55 12.30 -5.24
C PHE A 144 1.24 11.26 -6.10
N LEU A 145 1.66 11.68 -7.27
CA LEU A 145 2.57 10.93 -8.12
C LEU A 145 3.72 11.86 -8.53
N TYR A 146 4.94 11.47 -8.18
CA TYR A 146 6.14 12.13 -8.67
C TYR A 146 6.65 11.42 -9.92
N SER A 147 7.06 12.17 -10.92
CA SER A 147 7.73 11.69 -12.13
C SER A 147 8.79 12.67 -12.59
N ASP A 148 9.85 12.18 -13.22
CA ASP A 148 10.93 12.98 -13.79
C ASP A 148 11.44 12.35 -15.09
N ALA A 149 12.51 12.90 -15.63
CA ALA A 149 13.13 12.44 -16.86
C ALA A 149 13.93 11.12 -16.72
N LYS A 150 13.84 10.42 -15.58
CA LYS A 150 14.50 9.16 -15.19
C LYS A 150 16.01 9.30 -14.99
N ASP A 151 16.79 9.50 -16.04
CA ASP A 151 18.25 9.63 -15.95
C ASP A 151 18.69 11.09 -16.14
N GLY A 152 19.29 11.68 -15.11
CA GLY A 152 19.86 13.02 -15.15
C GLY A 152 19.03 14.08 -14.43
N TYR A 153 19.43 15.34 -14.64
CA TYR A 153 18.82 16.52 -14.01
C TYR A 153 17.77 17.18 -14.93
N GLY A 154 16.83 16.37 -15.43
CA GLY A 154 15.76 16.84 -16.28
C GLY A 154 14.56 17.40 -15.50
N ASP A 155 13.53 17.75 -16.25
CA ASP A 155 12.27 18.24 -15.69
C ASP A 155 11.59 17.18 -14.82
N SER A 156 10.96 17.65 -13.74
CA SER A 156 10.16 16.80 -12.86
C SER A 156 8.73 17.34 -12.75
N ARG A 157 7.79 16.44 -12.42
CA ARG A 157 6.37 16.75 -12.29
C ARG A 157 5.79 16.07 -11.06
N ILE A 158 4.87 16.77 -10.39
CA ILE A 158 4.05 16.22 -9.31
C ILE A 158 2.61 16.32 -9.75
N ASP A 159 1.97 15.19 -9.97
CA ASP A 159 0.55 15.11 -10.18
C ASP A 159 -0.17 14.96 -8.84
N LYS A 160 -1.19 15.77 -8.61
CA LYS A 160 -2.06 15.70 -7.44
C LYS A 160 -3.39 15.11 -7.84
N PHE A 161 -3.81 14.08 -7.13
CA PHE A 161 -5.13 13.47 -7.28
C PHE A 161 -5.95 13.81 -6.05
N ARG A 162 -7.11 14.40 -6.28
CA ARG A 162 -8.06 14.69 -5.21
C ARG A 162 -9.31 13.88 -5.44
N LEU A 163 -9.63 13.01 -4.49
CA LEU A 163 -10.89 12.27 -4.48
C LEU A 163 -11.90 13.06 -3.64
N LEU A 164 -13.07 13.27 -4.19
CA LEU A 164 -14.19 13.91 -3.51
C LEU A 164 -15.29 12.88 -3.34
N ARG A 165 -15.91 12.85 -2.17
CA ARG A 165 -17.08 12.06 -1.89
C ARG A 165 -18.27 12.99 -1.69
N ASP A 166 -19.23 12.93 -2.59
CA ASP A 166 -20.50 13.63 -2.46
C ASP A 166 -21.63 12.67 -2.08
N GLU A 167 -22.85 13.20 -1.96
CA GLU A 167 -24.06 12.42 -1.65
C GLU A 167 -24.43 11.43 -2.78
N ASN A 168 -23.91 11.62 -4.00
CA ASN A 168 -24.22 10.83 -5.19
C ASN A 168 -23.14 9.80 -5.53
N GLY A 169 -21.98 9.82 -4.86
CA GLY A 169 -20.88 8.89 -5.08
C GLY A 169 -19.50 9.52 -5.03
N LEU A 170 -18.57 8.94 -5.79
CA LEU A 170 -17.19 9.38 -5.90
C LEU A 170 -16.98 10.20 -7.17
N GLU A 171 -16.32 11.35 -7.06
CA GLU A 171 -15.79 12.14 -8.17
C GLU A 171 -14.26 12.13 -8.21
#